data_348166988f548dd27521d7726a267b33
#
_entry.id   348166988f548dd27521d7726a267b33
#
_cell.length_a   1.000
_cell.length_b   1.000
_cell.length_c   1.000
_cell.angle_alpha   90.00
_cell.angle_beta   90.00
_cell.angle_gamma   90.00
#
_symmetry.space_group_name_H-M   'P 1'
#
loop_
_entity.id
_entity.type
_entity.pdbx_description
1 polymer ?
#
loop_
_entity_poly.entity_id
_entity_poly.type
_entity_poly.pdbx_seq_one_letter_code
_entity_poly.pdbx_strand_id
1 'polypeptide(L)'
;YKAFQDDLASASIDDGGMRTNKPTATDIICPDCSKNKMVIRNSSNGVFLGCSGYDNEGDDKCKKTVNLISGDEAISVDDKEEAENLLIKKRCSQCETSMDNYLIDEHRKLHVCAKSPDCDGYEVEDGLFKIKGYDGPVLECHKCGSEMQLKTGRFGKYFGCLNDNCGTTRALQRNGEPKPLTMEPISMPDLACIKCEDHYLLRDSMKGLFLAASKYPKNRETRAPKVSEINHLTNEINEACRFLPEKDKHAYLMSAPEKDRDGNAYVIRYNKSEDVHYLASEKDGKKTKWTAIYNNGEWAQNLKS
;
A
#
# COMPACT_ATOMS: atom_id res chain seq x y z
N TYR A 1 17.75 -11.10 -32.97
CA TYR A 1 18.44 -10.26 -31.96
C TYR A 1 19.02 -8.99 -32.63
N LYS A 2 19.59 -9.10 -33.84
CA LYS A 2 20.15 -7.95 -34.55
C LYS A 2 19.11 -6.97 -35.04
N ALA A 3 17.97 -7.44 -35.58
CA ALA A 3 16.84 -6.60 -35.98
C ALA A 3 16.26 -5.83 -34.81
N PHE A 4 16.12 -6.42 -33.62
CA PHE A 4 15.65 -5.74 -32.42
C PHE A 4 16.62 -4.65 -31.92
N GLN A 5 17.94 -4.87 -32.07
CA GLN A 5 18.94 -3.85 -31.71
C GLN A 5 18.94 -2.68 -32.72
N ASP A 6 18.73 -2.97 -34.00
CA ASP A 6 18.63 -1.94 -35.05
C ASP A 6 17.35 -1.13 -34.89
N ASP A 7 16.23 -1.75 -34.52
CA ASP A 7 14.96 -1.09 -34.19
C ASP A 7 15.07 -0.23 -32.92
N LEU A 8 15.81 -0.71 -31.91
CA LEU A 8 16.06 0.03 -30.66
C LEU A 8 16.96 1.25 -30.90
N ALA A 9 17.96 1.11 -31.75
CA ALA A 9 18.87 2.20 -32.12
C ALA A 9 18.19 3.26 -32.98
N SER A 10 17.29 2.86 -33.89
CA SER A 10 16.48 3.79 -34.70
C SER A 10 15.42 4.51 -33.86
N ALA A 11 14.79 3.85 -32.89
CA ALA A 11 13.82 4.45 -31.97
C ALA A 11 14.43 5.47 -30.99
N SER A 12 15.75 5.42 -30.76
CA SER A 12 16.45 6.35 -29.86
C SER A 12 16.87 7.66 -30.49
N ILE A 13 16.78 7.79 -31.81
CA ILE A 13 17.38 8.92 -32.55
C ILE A 13 16.36 9.97 -32.98
N ASP A 14 15.11 9.62 -33.23
CA ASP A 14 14.17 10.58 -33.87
C ASP A 14 13.07 11.16 -32.99
N ASP A 15 12.68 10.56 -31.87
CA ASP A 15 11.62 11.11 -31.01
C ASP A 15 11.85 10.72 -29.57
N GLY A 16 12.81 11.25 -28.88
CA GLY A 16 12.97 11.17 -27.42
C GLY A 16 12.17 10.13 -26.65
N GLY A 17 12.00 8.92 -27.12
CA GLY A 17 11.51 7.68 -26.47
C GLY A 17 10.43 7.73 -25.38
N MET A 18 9.99 8.91 -24.99
CA MET A 18 8.90 9.12 -24.03
C MET A 18 7.73 9.75 -24.76
N ARG A 19 6.56 9.14 -24.64
CA ARG A 19 5.29 9.76 -25.02
C ARG A 19 5.27 11.18 -24.44
N THR A 20 5.08 12.17 -25.31
CA THR A 20 4.95 13.56 -24.87
C THR A 20 3.85 13.65 -23.83
N ASN A 21 4.15 14.22 -22.68
CA ASN A 21 3.21 14.34 -21.55
C ASN A 21 2.21 15.49 -21.79
N LYS A 22 1.67 15.57 -23.04
CA LYS A 22 0.70 16.58 -23.42
C LYS A 22 -0.65 16.23 -22.79
N PRO A 23 -1.21 17.09 -21.91
CA PRO A 23 -2.49 16.82 -21.30
C PRO A 23 -3.63 16.91 -22.33
N THR A 24 -4.55 15.93 -22.31
CA THR A 24 -5.78 15.95 -23.12
C THR A 24 -6.93 16.49 -22.27
N ALA A 25 -7.56 17.59 -22.72
CA ALA A 25 -8.70 18.19 -22.02
C ALA A 25 -9.92 17.26 -22.07
N THR A 26 -10.67 17.19 -20.96
CA THR A 26 -11.95 16.46 -20.88
C THR A 26 -13.08 17.38 -20.44
N ASP A 27 -14.33 16.90 -20.54
CA ASP A 27 -15.50 17.61 -20.02
C ASP A 27 -15.82 17.27 -18.55
N ILE A 28 -15.01 16.44 -17.90
CA ILE A 28 -15.19 16.02 -16.51
C ILE A 28 -14.85 17.20 -15.59
N ILE A 29 -15.81 17.63 -14.78
CA ILE A 29 -15.60 18.71 -13.79
C ILE A 29 -14.76 18.17 -12.63
N CYS A 30 -13.81 18.98 -12.16
CA CYS A 30 -13.00 18.64 -11.00
C CYS A 30 -13.88 18.52 -9.74
N PRO A 31 -13.86 17.36 -9.05
CA PRO A 31 -14.70 17.12 -7.88
C PRO A 31 -14.31 17.97 -6.67
N ASP A 32 -13.10 18.52 -6.64
CA ASP A 32 -12.57 19.31 -5.54
C ASP A 32 -12.90 20.80 -5.70
N CYS A 33 -12.40 21.45 -6.77
CA CYS A 33 -12.64 22.87 -6.94
C CYS A 33 -13.96 23.20 -7.66
N SER A 34 -14.62 22.25 -8.31
CA SER A 34 -15.88 22.41 -9.08
C SER A 34 -15.88 23.52 -10.13
N LYS A 35 -14.72 24.15 -10.35
CA LYS A 35 -14.53 25.28 -11.29
C LYS A 35 -13.81 24.84 -12.57
N ASN A 36 -12.79 24.00 -12.43
CA ASN A 36 -11.91 23.59 -13.51
C ASN A 36 -12.29 22.20 -14.02
N LYS A 37 -11.92 21.89 -15.26
CA LYS A 37 -12.09 20.56 -15.85
C LYS A 37 -10.89 19.68 -15.52
N MET A 38 -11.11 18.36 -15.51
CA MET A 38 -10.03 17.39 -15.43
C MET A 38 -9.36 17.22 -16.78
N VAL A 39 -8.07 16.90 -16.79
CA VAL A 39 -7.28 16.58 -17.99
C VAL A 39 -6.66 15.21 -17.85
N ILE A 40 -6.62 14.44 -18.93
CA ILE A 40 -5.94 13.15 -18.99
C ILE A 40 -4.44 13.44 -19.04
N ARG A 41 -3.69 12.83 -18.13
CA ARG A 41 -2.22 12.89 -18.06
C ARG A 41 -1.63 11.48 -17.98
N ASN A 42 -0.44 11.32 -18.53
CA ASN A 42 0.33 10.08 -18.45
C ASN A 42 1.46 10.22 -17.43
N SER A 43 1.71 9.15 -16.67
CA SER A 43 2.84 9.04 -15.74
C SER A 43 3.51 7.68 -15.88
N SER A 44 4.63 7.49 -15.21
CA SER A 44 5.29 6.16 -15.11
C SER A 44 4.40 5.06 -14.52
N ASN A 45 3.34 5.44 -13.81
CA ASN A 45 2.39 4.53 -13.15
C ASN A 45 1.08 4.34 -13.95
N GLY A 46 1.00 4.90 -15.17
CA GLY A 46 -0.19 4.82 -16.01
C GLY A 46 -0.90 6.15 -16.21
N VAL A 47 -2.13 6.08 -16.70
CA VAL A 47 -3.00 7.23 -16.97
C VAL A 47 -3.68 7.69 -15.69
N PHE A 48 -3.82 9.00 -15.51
CA PHE A 48 -4.57 9.61 -14.42
C PHE A 48 -5.27 10.88 -14.87
N LEU A 49 -6.29 11.31 -14.13
CA LEU A 49 -6.93 12.60 -14.34
C LEU A 49 -6.31 13.63 -13.39
N GLY A 50 -5.87 14.76 -13.91
CA GLY A 50 -5.39 15.92 -13.14
C GLY A 50 -6.30 17.12 -13.33
N CYS A 51 -6.47 17.97 -12.32
CA CYS A 51 -7.20 19.22 -12.48
C CYS A 51 -6.42 20.19 -13.41
N SER A 52 -7.10 20.84 -14.36
CA SER A 52 -6.47 21.85 -15.21
C SER A 52 -6.03 23.10 -14.43
N GLY A 53 -6.57 23.32 -13.23
CA GLY A 53 -6.13 24.39 -12.34
C GLY A 53 -4.82 24.10 -11.59
N TYR A 54 -4.11 23.01 -11.91
CA TYR A 54 -2.82 22.69 -11.28
C TYR A 54 -1.75 23.75 -11.53
N ASP A 55 -1.74 24.29 -12.74
CA ASP A 55 -0.75 25.28 -13.17
C ASP A 55 -1.16 26.74 -12.85
N ASN A 56 -2.34 26.96 -12.23
CA ASN A 56 -2.80 28.27 -11.77
C ASN A 56 -2.00 28.73 -10.55
N GLU A 57 -1.94 30.03 -10.31
CA GLU A 57 -1.31 30.64 -9.15
C GLU A 57 -2.34 31.03 -8.07
N GLY A 58 -1.89 31.14 -6.81
CA GLY A 58 -2.70 31.60 -5.69
C GLY A 58 -3.85 30.66 -5.32
N ASP A 59 -4.96 31.25 -4.92
CA ASP A 59 -6.15 30.53 -4.40
C ASP A 59 -6.92 29.74 -5.49
N ASP A 60 -6.65 29.98 -6.75
CA ASP A 60 -7.25 29.24 -7.87
C ASP A 60 -6.46 27.95 -8.23
N LYS A 61 -5.36 27.69 -7.52
CA LYS A 61 -4.57 26.47 -7.69
C LYS A 61 -5.28 25.25 -7.12
N CYS A 62 -5.53 24.27 -7.99
CA CYS A 62 -6.12 22.99 -7.57
C CYS A 62 -5.20 21.83 -7.92
N LYS A 63 -4.75 21.10 -6.91
CA LYS A 63 -3.83 19.95 -7.05
C LYS A 63 -4.54 18.59 -7.14
N LYS A 64 -5.88 18.60 -7.32
CA LYS A 64 -6.66 17.37 -7.34
C LYS A 64 -6.24 16.46 -8.48
N THR A 65 -6.01 15.19 -8.15
CA THR A 65 -5.79 14.11 -9.09
C THR A 65 -6.73 12.94 -8.79
N VAL A 66 -7.14 12.21 -9.84
CA VAL A 66 -7.89 10.97 -9.73
C VAL A 66 -7.07 9.87 -10.40
N ASN A 67 -6.63 8.90 -9.61
CA ASN A 67 -5.96 7.71 -10.13
C ASN A 67 -7.00 6.81 -10.77
N LEU A 68 -6.74 6.39 -12.01
CA LEU A 68 -7.63 5.53 -12.77
C LEU A 68 -7.26 4.06 -12.55
N ILE A 69 -8.27 3.19 -12.51
CA ILE A 69 -8.11 1.74 -12.45
C ILE A 69 -8.31 1.22 -13.86
N SER A 70 -7.46 0.28 -14.31
CA SER A 70 -7.61 -0.34 -15.64
C SER A 70 -9.01 -0.91 -15.81
N GLY A 71 -9.65 -0.59 -16.93
CA GLY A 71 -11.00 -1.03 -17.24
C GLY A 71 -11.11 -2.53 -17.49
N ASP A 72 -10.00 -3.21 -17.78
CA ASP A 72 -9.96 -4.68 -17.86
C ASP A 72 -10.27 -5.34 -16.50
N GLU A 73 -10.18 -4.55 -15.42
CA GLU A 73 -10.50 -4.96 -14.04
C GLU A 73 -11.87 -4.43 -13.57
N ALA A 74 -12.52 -3.56 -14.35
CA ALA A 74 -13.80 -2.94 -14.04
C ALA A 74 -14.91 -3.53 -14.90
N ILE A 75 -15.85 -4.22 -14.27
CA ILE A 75 -17.01 -4.86 -14.92
C ILE A 75 -18.31 -4.21 -14.47
N SER A 76 -19.35 -4.29 -15.29
CA SER A 76 -20.70 -3.86 -14.90
C SER A 76 -21.24 -4.70 -13.73
N VAL A 77 -22.00 -4.10 -12.83
CA VAL A 77 -22.62 -4.79 -11.69
C VAL A 77 -23.73 -5.71 -12.14
N ASP A 78 -24.47 -5.34 -13.20
CA ASP A 78 -25.71 -5.98 -13.61
C ASP A 78 -25.55 -7.01 -14.73
N ASP A 79 -24.36 -7.13 -15.36
CA ASP A 79 -24.21 -7.91 -16.59
C ASP A 79 -23.22 -9.06 -16.44
N LYS A 80 -23.77 -10.30 -16.44
CA LYS A 80 -22.98 -11.53 -16.49
C LYS A 80 -22.39 -11.80 -17.88
N GLU A 81 -22.97 -11.23 -18.94
CA GLU A 81 -22.51 -11.40 -20.33
C GLU A 81 -21.33 -10.48 -20.65
N GLU A 82 -21.12 -9.38 -19.92
CA GLU A 82 -20.02 -8.45 -20.17
C GLU A 82 -18.65 -9.08 -19.93
N ALA A 83 -18.57 -10.14 -19.13
CA ALA A 83 -17.32 -10.91 -18.95
C ALA A 83 -16.83 -11.57 -20.26
N GLU A 84 -17.75 -11.87 -21.18
CA GLU A 84 -17.44 -12.42 -22.52
C GLU A 84 -17.15 -11.30 -23.53
N ASN A 85 -17.75 -10.14 -23.37
CA ASN A 85 -17.56 -8.96 -24.24
C ASN A 85 -16.27 -8.17 -23.94
N LEU A 86 -15.56 -8.45 -22.85
CA LEU A 86 -14.26 -7.82 -22.51
C LEU A 86 -13.15 -8.08 -23.55
N LEU A 87 -13.37 -9.03 -24.48
CA LEU A 87 -12.46 -9.29 -25.60
C LEU A 87 -12.65 -8.31 -26.77
N ILE A 88 -13.76 -7.58 -26.83
CA ILE A 88 -14.03 -6.61 -27.90
C ILE A 88 -13.70 -5.21 -27.39
N LYS A 89 -12.44 -4.81 -27.56
CA LYS A 89 -12.02 -3.43 -27.24
C LYS A 89 -12.81 -2.43 -28.10
N LYS A 90 -13.39 -1.42 -27.44
CA LYS A 90 -14.03 -0.27 -28.10
C LYS A 90 -13.07 0.40 -29.05
N ARG A 91 -13.56 0.92 -30.16
CA ARG A 91 -12.74 1.63 -31.16
C ARG A 91 -12.91 3.13 -31.02
N CYS A 92 -11.81 3.86 -31.15
CA CYS A 92 -11.82 5.32 -31.16
C CYS A 92 -12.57 5.85 -32.39
N SER A 93 -13.54 6.74 -32.17
CA SER A 93 -14.34 7.35 -33.26
C SER A 93 -13.53 8.25 -34.19
N GLN A 94 -12.34 8.69 -33.77
CA GLN A 94 -11.49 9.59 -34.58
C GLN A 94 -10.49 8.84 -35.45
N CYS A 95 -9.91 7.73 -34.98
CA CYS A 95 -8.81 7.04 -35.67
C CYS A 95 -8.93 5.52 -35.72
N GLU A 96 -10.07 4.96 -35.31
CA GLU A 96 -10.41 3.52 -35.32
C GLU A 96 -9.45 2.62 -34.54
N THR A 97 -8.46 3.18 -33.84
CA THR A 97 -7.56 2.41 -32.95
C THR A 97 -8.34 1.93 -31.72
N SER A 98 -7.94 0.81 -31.14
CA SER A 98 -8.52 0.31 -29.89
C SER A 98 -8.38 1.34 -28.77
N MET A 99 -9.37 1.38 -27.87
CA MET A 99 -9.34 2.25 -26.70
C MET A 99 -8.96 1.45 -25.45
N ASP A 100 -8.18 2.05 -24.58
CA ASP A 100 -7.89 1.53 -23.26
C ASP A 100 -8.95 2.08 -22.28
N ASN A 101 -9.41 1.21 -21.36
CA ASN A 101 -10.49 1.52 -20.45
C ASN A 101 -9.95 1.78 -19.05
N TYR A 102 -10.57 2.71 -18.34
CA TYR A 102 -10.20 3.07 -16.97
C TYR A 102 -11.44 3.36 -16.15
N LEU A 103 -11.50 2.87 -14.92
CA LEU A 103 -12.55 3.20 -13.98
C LEU A 103 -12.24 4.56 -13.33
N ILE A 104 -13.17 5.52 -13.43
CA ILE A 104 -13.09 6.81 -12.74
C ILE A 104 -13.63 6.63 -11.32
N ASP A 105 -14.85 6.09 -11.21
CA ASP A 105 -15.57 5.80 -9.98
C ASP A 105 -16.60 4.67 -10.24
N GLU A 106 -17.43 4.36 -9.27
CA GLU A 106 -18.48 3.32 -9.37
C GLU A 106 -19.56 3.61 -10.42
N HIS A 107 -19.64 4.84 -10.92
CA HIS A 107 -20.65 5.26 -11.89
C HIS A 107 -20.07 5.59 -13.27
N ARG A 108 -18.77 5.72 -13.43
CA ARG A 108 -18.16 6.20 -14.66
C ARG A 108 -16.91 5.45 -15.08
N LYS A 109 -16.89 5.02 -16.32
CA LYS A 109 -15.72 4.50 -17.04
C LYS A 109 -15.19 5.54 -18.03
N LEU A 110 -13.87 5.65 -18.19
CA LEU A 110 -13.20 6.46 -19.19
C LEU A 110 -12.55 5.54 -20.22
N HIS A 111 -12.86 5.75 -21.49
CA HIS A 111 -12.18 5.12 -22.62
C HIS A 111 -11.22 6.12 -23.23
N VAL A 112 -9.97 5.77 -23.42
CA VAL A 112 -8.91 6.63 -23.97
C VAL A 112 -8.31 5.94 -25.18
N CYS A 113 -8.13 6.66 -26.28
CA CYS A 113 -7.48 6.13 -27.46
C CYS A 113 -6.06 5.63 -27.12
N ALA A 114 -5.70 4.41 -27.55
CA ALA A 114 -4.37 3.85 -27.33
C ALA A 114 -3.24 4.64 -28.02
N LYS A 115 -3.57 5.53 -28.99
CA LYS A 115 -2.64 6.48 -29.59
C LYS A 115 -2.51 7.80 -28.83
N SER A 116 -3.16 7.96 -27.67
CA SER A 116 -2.98 9.18 -26.86
C SER A 116 -1.50 9.35 -26.50
N PRO A 117 -0.93 10.55 -26.60
CA PRO A 117 -1.54 11.86 -26.89
C PRO A 117 -1.60 12.24 -28.38
N ASP A 118 -1.18 11.39 -29.33
CA ASP A 118 -1.19 11.69 -30.77
C ASP A 118 -2.63 11.75 -31.31
N CYS A 119 -3.56 11.07 -30.67
CA CYS A 119 -4.99 11.15 -30.86
C CYS A 119 -5.66 11.50 -29.53
N ASP A 120 -6.47 12.55 -29.51
CA ASP A 120 -7.18 13.04 -28.34
C ASP A 120 -8.57 12.41 -28.14
N GLY A 121 -8.84 11.31 -28.85
CA GLY A 121 -10.11 10.58 -28.73
C GLY A 121 -10.30 9.99 -27.33
N TYR A 122 -11.41 10.35 -26.68
CA TYR A 122 -11.86 9.78 -25.43
C TYR A 122 -13.40 9.67 -25.39
N GLU A 123 -13.90 8.86 -24.48
CA GLU A 123 -15.34 8.73 -24.21
C GLU A 123 -15.54 8.41 -22.73
N VAL A 124 -16.59 8.96 -22.13
CA VAL A 124 -17.04 8.62 -20.79
C VAL A 124 -18.31 7.78 -20.89
N GLU A 125 -18.29 6.64 -20.26
CA GLU A 125 -19.43 5.73 -20.17
C GLU A 125 -20.01 5.80 -18.76
N ASP A 126 -21.29 6.11 -18.64
CA ASP A 126 -22.02 6.11 -17.37
C ASP A 126 -22.68 4.73 -17.13
N GLY A 127 -22.61 4.23 -15.90
CA GLY A 127 -23.14 2.93 -15.51
C GLY A 127 -22.91 2.64 -14.04
N LEU A 128 -23.10 1.38 -13.64
CA LEU A 128 -22.71 0.87 -12.35
C LEU A 128 -21.58 -0.15 -12.55
N PHE A 129 -20.39 0.17 -12.06
CA PHE A 129 -19.19 -0.61 -12.26
C PHE A 129 -18.61 -1.10 -10.95
N LYS A 130 -18.01 -2.28 -10.96
CA LYS A 130 -17.24 -2.86 -9.86
C LYS A 130 -15.87 -3.33 -10.36
N ILE A 131 -14.91 -3.48 -9.45
CA ILE A 131 -13.59 -4.00 -9.79
C ILE A 131 -13.67 -5.53 -9.85
N LYS A 132 -13.25 -6.12 -10.96
CA LYS A 132 -13.21 -7.57 -11.16
C LYS A 132 -12.41 -8.25 -10.06
N GLY A 133 -12.98 -9.28 -9.44
CA GLY A 133 -12.35 -10.03 -8.36
C GLY A 133 -12.33 -9.31 -7.01
N TYR A 134 -13.07 -8.22 -6.87
CA TYR A 134 -13.28 -7.55 -5.59
C TYR A 134 -14.78 -7.34 -5.34
N ASP A 135 -15.37 -8.27 -4.61
CA ASP A 135 -16.77 -8.20 -4.13
C ASP A 135 -16.81 -7.77 -2.63
N GLY A 136 -15.75 -7.15 -2.17
CA GLY A 136 -15.63 -6.75 -0.77
C GLY A 136 -16.52 -5.57 -0.40
N PRO A 137 -16.87 -5.45 0.89
CA PRO A 137 -17.61 -4.31 1.40
C PRO A 137 -16.82 -3.02 1.25
N VAL A 138 -17.53 -1.90 1.24
CA VAL A 138 -16.92 -0.58 1.42
C VAL A 138 -16.10 -0.59 2.71
N LEU A 139 -14.81 -0.30 2.58
CA LEU A 139 -13.89 -0.35 3.71
C LEU A 139 -13.88 1.01 4.41
N GLU A 140 -14.20 1.02 5.70
CA GLU A 140 -14.06 2.21 6.54
C GLU A 140 -12.61 2.40 6.99
N CYS A 141 -12.17 3.64 7.02
CA CYS A 141 -10.85 4.01 7.51
C CYS A 141 -10.78 3.82 9.03
N HIS A 142 -9.90 2.95 9.49
CA HIS A 142 -9.71 2.66 10.91
C HIS A 142 -9.26 3.86 11.75
N LYS A 143 -8.74 4.94 11.13
CA LYS A 143 -8.30 6.16 11.83
C LYS A 143 -9.38 7.22 11.96
N CYS A 144 -10.17 7.45 10.93
CA CYS A 144 -11.10 8.58 10.91
C CYS A 144 -12.55 8.18 10.58
N GLY A 145 -12.84 6.91 10.33
CA GLY A 145 -14.18 6.42 10.00
C GLY A 145 -14.67 6.78 8.60
N SER A 146 -13.91 7.57 7.81
CA SER A 146 -14.30 7.91 6.45
C SER A 146 -14.15 6.70 5.53
N GLU A 147 -14.88 6.70 4.44
CA GLU A 147 -14.79 5.67 3.40
C GLU A 147 -13.39 5.59 2.78
N MET A 148 -12.96 4.38 2.42
CA MET A 148 -11.72 4.14 1.71
C MET A 148 -12.00 3.65 0.29
N GLN A 149 -11.36 4.26 -0.69
CA GLN A 149 -11.47 3.88 -2.09
C GLN A 149 -10.28 3.01 -2.51
N LEU A 150 -10.55 1.98 -3.32
CA LEU A 150 -9.51 1.17 -3.95
C LEU A 150 -8.75 2.00 -4.99
N LYS A 151 -7.43 2.01 -4.89
CA LYS A 151 -6.51 2.74 -5.77
C LYS A 151 -5.40 1.81 -6.25
N THR A 152 -4.82 2.13 -7.40
CA THR A 152 -3.63 1.43 -7.91
C THR A 152 -2.39 2.28 -7.66
N GLY A 153 -1.34 1.69 -7.12
CA GLY A 153 -0.07 2.33 -6.87
C GLY A 153 1.11 1.50 -7.37
N ARG A 154 2.32 2.04 -7.25
CA ARG A 154 3.57 1.39 -7.68
C ARG A 154 3.73 -0.05 -7.16
N PHE A 155 3.20 -0.35 -5.99
CA PHE A 155 3.33 -1.65 -5.33
C PHE A 155 2.06 -2.51 -5.39
N GLY A 156 1.12 -2.16 -6.28
CA GLY A 156 -0.15 -2.86 -6.45
C GLY A 156 -1.34 -2.08 -5.92
N LYS A 157 -2.48 -2.77 -5.79
CA LYS A 157 -3.73 -2.18 -5.34
C LYS A 157 -3.74 -1.94 -3.84
N TYR A 158 -4.34 -0.83 -3.42
CA TYR A 158 -4.50 -0.46 -2.03
C TYR A 158 -5.74 0.41 -1.82
N PHE A 159 -6.29 0.37 -0.63
CA PHE A 159 -7.34 1.31 -0.21
C PHE A 159 -6.70 2.60 0.28
N GLY A 160 -7.16 3.73 -0.21
CA GLY A 160 -6.81 5.07 0.26
C GLY A 160 -8.00 5.76 0.89
N CYS A 161 -7.82 6.35 2.07
CA CYS A 161 -8.87 7.14 2.72
C CYS A 161 -9.28 8.32 1.83
N LEU A 162 -10.60 8.58 1.74
CA LEU A 162 -11.14 9.72 0.99
C LEU A 162 -11.01 11.05 1.74
N ASN A 163 -10.74 11.01 3.05
CA ASN A 163 -10.45 12.20 3.83
C ASN A 163 -9.01 12.65 3.55
N ASP A 164 -8.85 13.76 2.82
CA ASP A 164 -7.56 14.29 2.40
C ASP A 164 -6.62 14.64 3.58
N ASN A 165 -7.18 14.93 4.77
CA ASN A 165 -6.39 15.18 5.98
C ASN A 165 -5.94 13.91 6.70
N CYS A 166 -6.43 12.73 6.32
CA CYS A 166 -6.13 11.47 6.99
C CYS A 166 -4.91 10.74 6.39
N GLY A 167 -4.82 10.66 5.06
CA GLY A 167 -3.72 10.03 4.34
C GLY A 167 -3.54 8.52 4.61
N THR A 168 -4.46 7.87 5.32
CA THR A 168 -4.36 6.45 5.68
C THR A 168 -4.55 5.56 4.46
N THR A 169 -3.69 4.55 4.34
CA THR A 169 -3.77 3.55 3.27
C THR A 169 -3.77 2.13 3.83
N ARG A 170 -4.37 1.19 3.10
CA ARG A 170 -4.41 -0.22 3.44
C ARG A 170 -4.22 -1.07 2.18
N ALA A 171 -3.19 -1.89 2.12
CA ALA A 171 -2.90 -2.70 0.94
C ALA A 171 -3.97 -3.77 0.71
N LEU A 172 -4.24 -4.10 -0.57
CA LEU A 172 -5.04 -5.25 -0.96
C LEU A 172 -4.14 -6.47 -1.09
N GLN A 173 -4.56 -7.59 -0.52
CA GLN A 173 -3.88 -8.87 -0.65
C GLN A 173 -4.24 -9.56 -1.98
N ARG A 174 -3.48 -10.59 -2.36
CA ARG A 174 -3.73 -11.36 -3.60
C ARG A 174 -5.06 -12.13 -3.58
N ASN A 175 -5.59 -12.43 -2.40
CA ASN A 175 -6.89 -13.08 -2.22
C ASN A 175 -8.09 -12.11 -2.33
N GLY A 176 -7.84 -10.82 -2.62
CA GLY A 176 -8.89 -9.80 -2.71
C GLY A 176 -9.28 -9.17 -1.36
N GLU A 177 -8.66 -9.59 -0.25
CA GLU A 177 -8.96 -9.05 1.07
C GLU A 177 -8.04 -7.88 1.43
N PRO A 178 -8.52 -6.91 2.23
CA PRO A 178 -7.67 -5.88 2.81
C PRO A 178 -6.61 -6.51 3.71
N LYS A 179 -5.37 -6.04 3.62
CA LYS A 179 -4.31 -6.49 4.54
C LYS A 179 -4.76 -6.28 6.00
N PRO A 180 -4.59 -7.25 6.90
CA PRO A 180 -4.89 -7.07 8.32
C PRO A 180 -4.22 -5.82 8.89
N LEU A 181 -4.89 -5.17 9.83
CA LEU A 181 -4.30 -4.07 10.58
C LEU A 181 -3.13 -4.60 11.41
N THR A 182 -2.08 -3.81 11.48
CA THR A 182 -0.90 -4.09 12.33
C THR A 182 -0.70 -2.92 13.27
N MET A 183 0.02 -3.14 14.35
CA MET A 183 0.43 -2.10 15.29
C MET A 183 1.10 -0.94 14.56
N GLU A 184 0.78 0.30 14.94
CA GLU A 184 1.49 1.48 14.42
C GLU A 184 2.97 1.43 14.83
N PRO A 185 3.90 1.89 13.97
CA PRO A 185 5.32 1.90 14.31
C PRO A 185 5.59 2.80 15.52
N ILE A 186 6.32 2.29 16.52
CA ILE A 186 6.76 3.05 17.70
C ILE A 186 8.20 3.49 17.48
N SER A 187 8.47 4.79 17.59
CA SER A 187 9.83 5.34 17.50
C SER A 187 10.59 5.04 18.78
N MET A 188 11.84 4.57 18.63
CA MET A 188 12.74 4.24 19.74
C MET A 188 14.04 5.09 19.62
N PRO A 189 13.97 6.40 19.89
CA PRO A 189 15.09 7.32 19.64
C PRO A 189 16.33 6.97 20.45
N ASP A 190 16.17 6.38 21.63
CA ASP A 190 17.27 5.98 22.52
C ASP A 190 17.92 4.65 22.11
N LEU A 191 17.35 3.94 21.12
CA LEU A 191 17.89 2.69 20.63
C LEU A 191 18.56 2.89 19.27
N ALA A 192 19.89 3.13 19.31
CA ALA A 192 20.69 3.36 18.11
C ALA A 192 20.73 2.12 17.20
N CYS A 193 20.64 2.34 15.88
CA CYS A 193 20.80 1.29 14.89
C CYS A 193 22.25 0.78 14.87
N ILE A 194 22.42 -0.55 14.84
CA ILE A 194 23.75 -1.19 14.89
C ILE A 194 24.61 -0.87 13.64
N LYS A 195 23.98 -0.59 12.49
CA LYS A 195 24.69 -0.42 11.20
C LYS A 195 24.80 1.02 10.72
N CYS A 196 24.15 1.96 11.37
CA CYS A 196 24.18 3.38 10.99
C CYS A 196 23.81 4.28 12.16
N GLU A 197 23.95 5.60 11.98
CA GLU A 197 23.63 6.64 12.99
C GLU A 197 22.12 6.89 13.17
N ASP A 198 21.26 5.95 12.72
CA ASP A 198 19.83 6.00 12.89
C ASP A 198 19.37 5.35 14.19
N HIS A 199 18.10 5.52 14.52
CA HIS A 199 17.44 4.78 15.58
C HIS A 199 16.53 3.68 15.01
N TYR A 200 16.01 2.82 15.87
CA TYR A 200 15.04 1.80 15.48
C TYR A 200 13.59 2.29 15.64
N LEU A 201 12.72 1.68 14.82
CA LEU A 201 11.28 1.69 15.00
C LEU A 201 10.85 0.27 15.38
N LEU A 202 10.05 0.12 16.45
CA LEU A 202 9.37 -1.14 16.74
C LEU A 202 8.16 -1.27 15.81
N ARG A 203 8.07 -2.37 15.10
CA ARG A 203 7.02 -2.66 14.11
C ARG A 203 6.44 -4.04 14.31
N ASP A 204 5.18 -4.21 13.92
CA ASP A 204 4.50 -5.50 13.83
C ASP A 204 4.35 -5.94 12.37
N SER A 205 4.44 -7.23 12.13
CA SER A 205 4.23 -7.86 10.83
C SER A 205 3.59 -9.24 10.97
N MET A 206 3.27 -9.88 9.85
CA MET A 206 2.85 -11.30 9.83
C MET A 206 3.90 -12.27 10.36
N LYS A 207 5.09 -11.80 10.70
CA LYS A 207 6.18 -12.57 11.33
C LYS A 207 6.48 -12.09 12.76
N GLY A 208 5.52 -11.42 13.39
CA GLY A 208 5.63 -10.87 14.72
C GLY A 208 6.38 -9.53 14.80
N LEU A 209 6.70 -9.13 16.03
CA LEU A 209 7.40 -7.88 16.34
C LEU A 209 8.85 -7.91 15.87
N PHE A 210 9.30 -6.78 15.32
CA PHE A 210 10.69 -6.59 14.90
C PHE A 210 11.09 -5.13 14.98
N LEU A 211 12.38 -4.90 15.11
CA LEU A 211 13.00 -3.57 15.01
C LEU A 211 13.46 -3.34 13.58
N ALA A 212 13.14 -2.18 13.02
CA ALA A 212 13.60 -1.73 11.72
C ALA A 212 14.24 -0.36 11.82
N ALA A 213 15.31 -0.11 11.06
CA ALA A 213 15.92 1.21 10.99
C ALA A 213 14.90 2.29 10.58
N SER A 214 14.93 3.47 11.22
CA SER A 214 13.96 4.56 10.99
C SER A 214 13.98 5.09 9.55
N LYS A 215 15.13 5.04 8.87
CA LYS A 215 15.30 5.51 7.49
C LYS A 215 15.08 4.43 6.43
N TYR A 216 14.27 3.37 6.73
CA TYR A 216 13.88 2.43 5.69
C TYR A 216 13.14 3.18 4.54
N PRO A 217 13.39 2.90 3.24
CA PRO A 217 14.19 1.78 2.69
C PRO A 217 15.67 2.09 2.43
N LYS A 218 16.17 3.29 2.75
CA LYS A 218 17.59 3.63 2.57
C LYS A 218 18.49 2.73 3.42
N ASN A 219 18.11 2.53 4.67
CA ASN A 219 18.71 1.54 5.55
C ASN A 219 17.73 0.39 5.77
N ARG A 220 18.16 -0.83 5.46
CA ARG A 220 17.31 -2.05 5.53
C ARG A 220 17.64 -2.93 6.74
N GLU A 221 18.32 -2.37 7.74
CA GLU A 221 18.62 -3.12 8.96
C GLU A 221 17.36 -3.48 9.71
N THR A 222 17.23 -4.75 10.05
CA THR A 222 16.14 -5.28 10.86
C THR A 222 16.66 -6.34 11.81
N ARG A 223 16.11 -6.41 13.02
CA ARG A 223 16.39 -7.45 13.99
C ARG A 223 15.19 -7.71 14.91
N ALA A 224 15.23 -8.83 15.62
CA ALA A 224 14.26 -9.08 16.68
C ALA A 224 14.57 -8.19 17.91
N PRO A 225 13.55 -7.71 18.63
CA PRO A 225 13.74 -6.94 19.85
C PRO A 225 14.14 -7.87 21.02
N LYS A 226 14.97 -7.36 21.94
CA LYS A 226 15.14 -7.95 23.25
C LYS A 226 13.98 -7.57 24.15
N VAL A 227 13.66 -8.41 25.13
CA VAL A 227 12.58 -8.09 26.09
C VAL A 227 12.87 -6.77 26.81
N SER A 228 14.12 -6.56 27.29
CA SER A 228 14.54 -5.33 27.96
C SER A 228 14.45 -4.06 27.13
N GLU A 229 14.30 -4.17 25.81
CA GLU A 229 14.17 -3.01 24.92
C GLU A 229 12.70 -2.58 24.77
N ILE A 230 11.73 -3.40 25.13
CA ILE A 230 10.29 -3.11 24.90
C ILE A 230 9.41 -3.24 26.13
N ASN A 231 9.83 -3.92 27.20
CA ASN A 231 8.98 -4.19 28.38
C ASN A 231 8.52 -2.92 29.13
N HIS A 232 9.19 -1.81 28.94
CA HIS A 232 8.82 -0.50 29.49
C HIS A 232 7.85 0.31 28.60
N LEU A 233 7.57 -0.17 27.38
CA LEU A 233 6.75 0.54 26.38
C LEU A 233 5.24 0.21 26.45
N THR A 234 4.72 -0.08 27.66
CA THR A 234 3.32 -0.52 27.82
C THR A 234 2.31 0.48 27.24
N ASN A 235 2.48 1.76 27.54
CA ASN A 235 1.56 2.81 27.07
C ASN A 235 1.67 3.03 25.57
N GLU A 236 2.89 3.06 25.05
CA GLU A 236 3.19 3.25 23.64
C GLU A 236 2.64 2.09 22.79
N ILE A 237 2.78 0.85 23.27
CA ILE A 237 2.24 -0.35 22.60
C ILE A 237 0.70 -0.34 22.62
N ASN A 238 0.08 -0.03 23.75
CA ASN A 238 -1.37 0.09 23.84
C ASN A 238 -1.92 1.16 22.90
N GLU A 239 -1.28 2.35 22.86
CA GLU A 239 -1.66 3.42 21.94
C GLU A 239 -1.44 3.01 20.48
N ALA A 240 -0.33 2.36 20.16
CA ALA A 240 -0.03 1.88 18.81
C ALA A 240 -0.99 0.76 18.34
N CYS A 241 -1.57 0.02 19.28
CA CYS A 241 -2.55 -1.04 19.01
C CYS A 241 -4.01 -0.57 19.05
N ARG A 242 -4.30 0.72 19.33
CA ARG A 242 -5.67 1.25 19.54
C ARG A 242 -6.67 0.96 18.42
N PHE A 243 -6.18 0.78 17.19
CA PHE A 243 -7.01 0.48 16.01
C PHE A 243 -7.08 -1.01 15.67
N LEU A 244 -6.40 -1.86 16.42
CA LEU A 244 -6.49 -3.30 16.23
C LEU A 244 -7.79 -3.85 16.83
N PRO A 245 -8.35 -4.93 16.25
CA PRO A 245 -9.47 -5.64 16.87
C PRO A 245 -9.14 -6.11 18.30
N GLU A 246 -7.91 -6.60 18.50
CA GLU A 246 -7.34 -6.99 19.80
C GLU A 246 -6.35 -5.89 20.24
N LYS A 247 -6.83 -4.94 21.03
CA LYS A 247 -6.02 -3.80 21.50
C LYS A 247 -4.88 -4.20 22.42
N ASP A 248 -5.01 -5.33 23.09
CA ASP A 248 -4.06 -5.91 24.03
C ASP A 248 -3.21 -7.05 23.45
N LYS A 249 -3.26 -7.24 22.12
CA LYS A 249 -2.56 -8.30 21.39
C LYS A 249 -1.12 -8.56 21.86
N HIS A 250 -0.38 -7.52 22.24
CA HIS A 250 1.02 -7.61 22.67
C HIS A 250 1.24 -7.34 24.16
N ALA A 251 0.18 -7.15 24.96
CA ALA A 251 0.28 -6.80 26.38
C ALA A 251 1.04 -7.86 27.20
N TYR A 252 0.86 -9.14 26.89
CA TYR A 252 1.54 -10.24 27.59
C TYR A 252 3.08 -10.18 27.48
N LEU A 253 3.61 -9.53 26.44
CA LEU A 253 5.06 -9.37 26.27
C LEU A 253 5.68 -8.42 27.31
N MET A 254 4.86 -7.56 27.93
CA MET A 254 5.32 -6.61 28.96
C MET A 254 5.63 -7.33 30.29
N SER A 255 5.04 -8.51 30.52
CA SER A 255 5.35 -9.36 31.68
C SER A 255 6.47 -10.37 31.42
N ALA A 256 7.10 -10.31 30.23
CA ALA A 256 8.12 -11.28 29.85
C ALA A 256 9.41 -11.13 30.68
N PRO A 257 10.05 -12.23 31.08
CA PRO A 257 11.34 -12.18 31.76
C PRO A 257 12.42 -11.66 30.81
N GLU A 258 13.26 -10.74 31.28
CA GLU A 258 14.36 -10.17 30.47
C GLU A 258 15.51 -11.15 30.24
N LYS A 259 15.74 -12.06 31.20
CA LYS A 259 16.87 -12.97 31.19
C LYS A 259 16.45 -14.39 31.51
N ASP A 260 17.22 -15.33 30.99
CA ASP A 260 17.12 -16.75 31.37
C ASP A 260 17.74 -16.99 32.74
N ARG A 261 17.68 -18.27 33.22
CA ARG A 261 18.23 -18.68 34.53
C ARG A 261 19.76 -18.56 34.62
N ASP A 262 20.44 -18.49 33.47
CA ASP A 262 21.89 -18.34 33.38
C ASP A 262 22.30 -16.85 33.19
N GLY A 263 21.33 -15.92 33.23
CA GLY A 263 21.53 -14.49 33.11
C GLY A 263 21.67 -13.94 31.68
N ASN A 264 21.45 -14.76 30.64
CA ASN A 264 21.51 -14.32 29.25
C ASN A 264 20.20 -13.65 28.81
N ALA A 265 20.29 -12.67 27.90
CA ALA A 265 19.13 -11.88 27.46
C ALA A 265 18.15 -12.69 26.61
N TYR A 266 16.87 -12.51 26.87
CA TYR A 266 15.83 -13.03 26.00
C TYR A 266 15.54 -12.08 24.82
N VAL A 267 15.42 -12.69 23.64
CA VAL A 267 15.02 -12.06 22.39
C VAL A 267 13.63 -12.59 22.00
N ILE A 268 12.74 -11.69 21.60
CA ILE A 268 11.38 -12.02 21.20
C ILE A 268 11.42 -12.60 19.80
N ARG A 269 10.88 -13.80 19.64
CA ARG A 269 10.76 -14.52 18.38
C ARG A 269 9.28 -14.83 18.11
N TYR A 270 8.96 -15.19 16.89
CA TYR A 270 7.60 -15.51 16.49
C TYR A 270 7.54 -16.90 15.86
N ASN A 271 6.60 -17.72 16.34
CA ASN A 271 6.29 -19.02 15.76
C ASN A 271 5.08 -18.88 14.83
N LYS A 272 5.34 -18.94 13.52
CA LYS A 272 4.30 -18.75 12.50
C LYS A 272 3.24 -19.87 12.50
N SER A 273 3.61 -21.10 12.88
CA SER A 273 2.68 -22.24 12.86
C SER A 273 1.67 -22.18 14.01
N GLU A 274 2.05 -21.58 15.12
CA GLU A 274 1.22 -21.45 16.33
C GLU A 274 0.67 -20.04 16.51
N ASP A 275 1.06 -19.09 15.64
CA ASP A 275 0.69 -17.66 15.67
C ASP A 275 0.99 -16.99 17.02
N VAL A 276 2.11 -17.34 17.65
CA VAL A 276 2.49 -16.83 18.97
C VAL A 276 3.95 -16.36 19.04
N HIS A 277 4.21 -15.37 19.89
CA HIS A 277 5.58 -15.03 20.25
C HIS A 277 6.10 -15.98 21.32
N TYR A 278 7.39 -16.26 21.25
CA TYR A 278 8.13 -16.98 22.25
C TYR A 278 9.48 -16.29 22.50
N LEU A 279 10.10 -16.57 23.60
CA LEU A 279 11.42 -16.03 23.94
C LEU A 279 12.50 -17.07 23.63
N ALA A 280 13.57 -16.62 23.00
CA ALA A 280 14.78 -17.41 22.83
C ALA A 280 15.96 -16.64 23.44
N SER A 281 16.68 -17.29 24.34
CA SER A 281 17.82 -16.64 24.99
C SER A 281 19.05 -16.60 24.07
N GLU A 282 19.81 -15.53 24.14
CA GLU A 282 21.03 -15.32 23.35
C GLU A 282 22.20 -14.86 24.21
N LYS A 283 23.36 -15.46 23.92
CA LYS A 283 24.66 -15.07 24.46
C LYS A 283 25.62 -14.78 23.32
N ASP A 284 26.21 -13.59 23.29
CA ASP A 284 27.16 -13.15 22.26
C ASP A 284 26.61 -13.32 20.81
N GLY A 285 25.30 -13.04 20.63
CA GLY A 285 24.62 -13.16 19.33
C GLY A 285 24.29 -14.59 18.91
N LYS A 286 24.55 -15.59 19.75
CA LYS A 286 24.21 -17.01 19.51
C LYS A 286 23.09 -17.46 20.43
N LYS A 287 22.14 -18.22 19.88
CA LYS A 287 21.06 -18.82 20.67
C LYS A 287 21.61 -19.78 21.71
N THR A 288 21.10 -19.70 22.93
CA THR A 288 21.34 -20.69 23.97
C THR A 288 20.28 -21.80 23.91
N LYS A 289 20.29 -22.71 24.87
CA LYS A 289 19.26 -23.76 25.01
C LYS A 289 17.99 -23.29 25.72
N TRP A 290 17.99 -22.10 26.34
CA TRP A 290 16.85 -21.56 27.05
C TRP A 290 15.80 -20.93 26.12
N THR A 291 14.54 -21.28 26.36
CA THR A 291 13.38 -20.67 25.72
C THR A 291 12.31 -20.40 26.78
N ALA A 292 11.40 -19.45 26.51
CA ALA A 292 10.21 -19.27 27.31
C ALA A 292 8.98 -19.11 26.44
N ILE A 293 7.86 -19.70 26.89
CA ILE A 293 6.57 -19.67 26.21
C ILE A 293 5.53 -19.14 27.19
N TYR A 294 4.64 -18.28 26.70
CA TYR A 294 3.53 -17.75 27.48
C TYR A 294 2.35 -18.70 27.43
N ASN A 295 1.93 -19.21 28.57
CA ASN A 295 0.79 -20.11 28.70
C ASN A 295 0.02 -19.77 29.98
N ASN A 296 -1.32 -19.73 29.90
CA ASN A 296 -2.22 -19.54 31.04
C ASN A 296 -1.88 -18.35 31.95
N GLY A 297 -1.44 -17.23 31.34
CA GLY A 297 -1.13 -16.00 32.07
C GLY A 297 0.31 -15.89 32.59
N GLU A 298 1.15 -16.91 32.39
CA GLU A 298 2.52 -16.93 32.91
C GLU A 298 3.56 -17.35 31.84
N TRP A 299 4.81 -16.91 32.05
CA TRP A 299 5.95 -17.30 31.21
C TRP A 299 6.66 -18.52 31.77
N ALA A 300 6.55 -19.65 31.08
CA ALA A 300 7.26 -20.88 31.42
C ALA A 300 8.61 -20.93 30.72
N GLN A 301 9.70 -20.96 31.53
CA GLN A 301 11.07 -21.12 31.02
C GLN A 301 11.42 -22.59 30.85
N ASN A 302 11.87 -22.96 29.64
CA ASN A 302 12.21 -24.34 29.29
C ASN A 302 13.66 -24.42 28.77
N LEU A 303 14.34 -25.49 29.17
CA LEU A 303 15.65 -25.86 28.65
C LEU A 303 15.46 -26.88 27.53
N LYS A 304 15.86 -26.51 26.29
CA LYS A 304 15.86 -27.48 25.19
C LYS A 304 16.95 -28.52 25.41
N SER A 305 16.54 -29.77 25.42
CA SER A 305 17.45 -30.93 25.46
C SER A 305 18.40 -30.98 24.27
#